data_94aaf9bf3552fe48f7a2522b2ddfba18
#
_entry.id   94aaf9bf3552fe48f7a2522b2ddfba18
#
_cell.length_a   1.000
_cell.length_b   1.000
_cell.length_c   1.000
_cell.angle_alpha   90.00
_cell.angle_beta   90.00
_cell.angle_gamma   90.00
#
_symmetry.space_group_name_H-M   'P 1'
#
loop_
_entity.id
_entity.type
_entity.pdbx_description
1 polymer ?
#
loop_
_entity_poly.entity_id
_entity_poly.type
_entity_poly.pdbx_seq_one_letter_code
_entity_poly.pdbx_strand_id
1 'polypeptide(L)' 'NMNPVDLFNQVKELIANKDFEGAKQFIEDNKDQFGDYLEQAKGLLSGSEGVNGLLDKVKGLF' A
#
# COMPACT_ATOMS: atom_id res chain seq x y z
N ASN A 1 -17.60 -1.42 11.53
CA ASN A 1 -16.20 -1.45 11.98
C ASN A 1 -15.42 -2.51 11.22
N MET A 2 -14.30 -2.09 10.66
CA MET A 2 -13.43 -3.00 9.93
C MET A 2 -12.42 -3.65 10.89
N ASN A 3 -12.22 -4.95 10.74
CA ASN A 3 -11.17 -5.62 11.50
C ASN A 3 -9.83 -5.47 10.77
N PRO A 4 -8.69 -5.84 11.41
CA PRO A 4 -7.38 -5.67 10.77
C PRO A 4 -7.24 -6.34 9.40
N VAL A 5 -7.87 -7.51 9.21
CA VAL A 5 -7.83 -8.19 7.92
C VAL A 5 -8.56 -7.39 6.85
N ASP A 6 -9.71 -6.83 7.19
CA ASP A 6 -10.49 -6.00 6.27
C ASP A 6 -9.71 -4.76 5.86
N LEU A 7 -9.04 -4.13 6.82
CA LEU A 7 -8.19 -2.96 6.55
C LEU A 7 -7.05 -3.32 5.61
N PHE A 8 -6.40 -4.44 5.87
CA PHE A 8 -5.31 -4.91 5.03
C PHE A 8 -5.78 -5.19 3.60
N ASN A 9 -6.94 -5.84 3.46
CA ASN A 9 -7.52 -6.11 2.14
C ASN A 9 -7.86 -4.83 1.39
N GLN A 10 -8.33 -3.80 2.10
CA GLN A 10 -8.62 -2.50 1.49
C GLN A 10 -7.34 -1.86 0.93
N VAL A 11 -6.24 -1.96 1.66
CA VAL A 11 -4.95 -1.46 1.18
C VAL A 11 -4.53 -2.19 -0.08
N LYS A 12 -4.68 -3.52 -0.10
CA LYS A 12 -4.35 -4.33 -1.27
C LYS A 12 -5.16 -3.89 -2.49
N GLU A 13 -6.42 -3.58 -2.29
CA GLU A 13 -7.31 -3.13 -3.36
C GLU A 13 -6.89 -1.76 -3.90
N LEU A 14 -6.57 -0.84 -3.01
CA LEU A 14 -6.09 0.48 -3.39
C LEU A 14 -4.80 0.39 -4.21
N ILE A 15 -3.88 -0.46 -3.77
CA ILE A 15 -2.62 -0.68 -4.48
C ILE A 15 -2.86 -1.32 -5.85
N ALA A 16 -3.79 -2.27 -5.92
CA ALA A 16 -4.14 -2.92 -7.18
C ALA A 16 -4.69 -1.91 -8.20
N ASN A 17 -5.37 -0.88 -7.72
CA ASN A 17 -5.89 0.21 -8.54
C ASN A 17 -4.85 1.31 -8.78
N LYS A 18 -3.63 1.13 -8.29
CA LYS A 18 -2.52 2.08 -8.39
C LYS A 18 -2.82 3.40 -7.67
N ASP A 19 -3.71 3.36 -6.69
CA ASP A 19 -4.03 4.52 -5.87
C ASP A 19 -3.12 4.54 -4.63
N PHE A 20 -1.84 4.80 -4.87
CA PHE A 20 -0.83 4.76 -3.81
C PHE A 20 -1.02 5.85 -2.77
N GLU A 21 -1.44 7.03 -3.20
CA GLU A 21 -1.74 8.13 -2.28
C GLU A 21 -2.92 7.78 -1.37
N GLY A 22 -3.97 7.20 -1.96
CA GLY A 22 -5.13 6.74 -1.19
C GLY A 22 -4.76 5.65 -0.21
N ALA A 23 -3.92 4.70 -0.63
CA ALA A 23 -3.46 3.62 0.24
C ALA A 23 -2.65 4.17 1.41
N LYS A 24 -1.75 5.10 1.15
CA LYS A 24 -0.93 5.73 2.17
C LYS A 24 -1.80 6.47 3.20
N GLN A 25 -2.75 7.25 2.70
CA GLN A 25 -3.66 8.01 3.57
C GLN A 25 -4.53 7.08 4.41
N PHE A 26 -5.01 6.00 3.79
CA PHE A 26 -5.83 5.00 4.48
C PHE A 26 -5.07 4.34 5.63
N ILE A 27 -3.81 4.00 5.40
CA ILE A 27 -2.95 3.41 6.43
C ILE A 27 -2.76 4.40 7.58
N GLU A 28 -2.46 5.65 7.27
CA GLU A 28 -2.27 6.69 8.28
C GLU A 28 -3.53 6.93 9.10
N ASP A 29 -4.67 7.01 8.45
CA ASP A 29 -5.94 7.29 9.11
C ASP A 29 -6.39 6.16 10.03
N ASN A 30 -5.95 4.94 9.76
CA ASN A 30 -6.39 3.74 10.48
C ASN A 30 -5.26 2.97 11.14
N LYS A 31 -4.09 3.58 11.28
CA LYS A 31 -2.88 2.88 11.72
C LYS A 31 -3.06 2.13 13.05
N ASP A 32 -3.80 2.69 13.98
CA ASP A 32 -4.01 2.07 15.29
C ASP A 32 -4.90 0.84 15.22
N GLN A 33 -5.67 0.72 14.14
CA GLN A 33 -6.62 -0.37 13.97
C GLN A 33 -6.07 -1.54 13.16
N PHE A 34 -4.93 -1.36 12.49
CA PHE A 34 -4.30 -2.42 11.70
C PHE A 34 -3.71 -3.53 12.57
N GLY A 35 -3.32 -3.23 13.81
CA GLY A 35 -2.71 -4.22 14.69
C GLY A 35 -1.45 -4.80 14.08
N ASP A 36 -1.35 -6.13 14.03
CA ASP A 36 -0.17 -6.82 13.50
C ASP A 36 -0.02 -6.67 11.99
N TYR A 37 -1.06 -6.21 11.31
CA TYR A 37 -1.02 -6.04 9.85
C TYR A 37 -0.41 -4.70 9.41
N LEU A 38 -0.15 -3.80 10.35
CA LEU A 38 0.36 -2.46 10.01
C LEU A 38 1.68 -2.55 9.23
N GLU A 39 2.62 -3.32 9.72
CA GLU A 39 3.92 -3.48 9.06
C GLU A 39 3.76 -4.11 7.68
N GLN A 40 2.87 -5.10 7.56
CA GLN A 40 2.61 -5.76 6.28
C GLN A 40 1.98 -4.79 5.28
N ALA A 41 1.04 -3.96 5.74
CA ALA A 41 0.40 -2.97 4.88
C ALA A 41 1.42 -1.95 4.38
N LYS A 42 2.28 -1.46 5.26
CA LYS A 42 3.34 -0.53 4.88
C LYS A 42 4.32 -1.17 3.89
N GLY A 43 4.63 -2.45 4.11
CA GLY A 43 5.50 -3.20 3.22
C GLY A 43 4.93 -3.36 1.82
N LEU A 44 3.62 -3.63 1.73
CA LEU A 44 2.94 -3.72 0.44
C LEU A 44 3.04 -2.40 -0.32
N LEU A 45 2.76 -1.30 0.37
CA LEU A 45 2.79 0.02 -0.25
C LEU A 45 4.21 0.36 -0.73
N SER A 46 5.20 0.19 0.12
CA SER A 46 6.59 0.50 -0.20
C SER A 46 7.10 -0.38 -1.33
N GLY A 47 6.77 -1.68 -1.29
CA GLY A 47 7.18 -2.61 -2.33
C GLY A 47 6.58 -2.27 -3.68
N SER A 48 5.29 -1.92 -3.70
CA SER A 48 4.60 -1.57 -4.93
C SER A 48 5.14 -0.28 -5.53
N GLU A 49 5.36 0.73 -4.72
CA GLU A 49 5.95 1.99 -5.18
C GLU A 49 7.38 1.78 -5.68
N GLY A 50 8.15 0.94 -4.98
CA GLY A 50 9.52 0.63 -5.36
C GLY A 50 9.59 -0.07 -6.70
N VAL A 51 8.71 -1.04 -6.94
CA VAL A 51 8.64 -1.77 -8.20
C VAL A 51 8.28 -0.81 -9.34
N ASN A 52 7.28 0.04 -9.12
CA ASN A 52 6.87 1.02 -10.13
C ASN A 52 7.99 2.02 -10.43
N GLY A 53 8.70 2.44 -9.40
CA GLY A 53 9.84 3.34 -9.58
C GLY A 53 10.95 2.72 -10.40
N LEU A 54 11.23 1.43 -10.16
CA LEU A 54 12.22 0.69 -10.92
C LEU A 54 11.81 0.55 -12.39
N LEU A 55 10.55 0.24 -12.63
CA LEU A 55 10.02 0.09 -13.98
C LEU A 55 10.13 1.40 -14.75
N ASP A 56 9.82 2.52 -14.11
CA ASP A 56 9.94 3.83 -14.73
C ASP A 56 11.39 4.14 -15.11
N LYS A 57 12.33 3.80 -14.24
CA LYS A 57 13.76 4.00 -14.53
C LYS A 57 14.21 3.16 -15.71
N VAL A 58 13.77 1.90 -15.77
CA VAL A 58 14.11 1.00 -16.86
C VAL A 58 13.56 1.52 -18.17
N LYS A 59 12.32 2.01 -18.17
CA LYS A 59 11.72 2.61 -19.36
C LYS A 59 12.50 3.83 -19.83
N GLY A 60 13.02 4.61 -18.89
CA GLY A 60 13.82 5.78 -19.23
C GLY A 60 15.18 5.43 -19.84
N LEU A 61 15.66 4.22 -19.64
CA LEU A 61 16.94 3.75 -20.18
C LEU A 61 16.79 3.15 -21.59
N PHE A 62 15.59 2.79 -21.98
CA PHE A 62 15.30 2.24 -23.29
C PHE A 62 14.58 3.26 -24.17
#